data_ecd29f71c9d71d33e2d99a321b11c2c1
#
_entry.id   ecd29f71c9d71d33e2d99a321b11c2c1
#
_cell.length_a   1.000
_cell.length_b   1.000
_cell.length_c   1.000
_cell.angle_alpha   90.00
_cell.angle_beta   90.00
_cell.angle_gamma   90.00
#
_symmetry.space_group_name_H-M   'P 1'
#
loop_
_entity.id
_entity.type
_entity.pdbx_description
1 polymer ?
#
loop_
_entity_poly.entity_id
_entity_poly.type
_entity_poly.pdbx_seq_one_letter_code
_entity_poly.pdbx_strand_id
1 'polypeptide(L)'
;LKVIRDKDAKTSSLPVLDRDTRGSGDTMVTRVVPVENVSVRELAPLLRQLNDQSGGGMVVSYDPSNVIMMTGRSETVQRLVEIIERVDQAGDQDVDMVSLEYASASEIVRIAQSLYEKNNEGVPALLIPKIVADERSNSVIVSGEPRARSRVVKLIKQLDQDLKTEGNTRVFYLKYAKAPEVVEVLKNVSSSIQAEVEQQTSTGNNSQRRRSSGNETVSISPHEPTNSVVITAQKDMLASLEKVIRELDIRRAQVQVEAIIVEIMEGDSVDFGVQWISEDGGMVQYNNGNQVPIGSLAAGAYQARERPGTTTTRITDGGVEVTTTEPDEPGDISLLANLLGSVNGMMFGTIQNDWAAVVQAVTQDTRSNILATPSIVTVDNEEASFLVGQEVPTISGSTTGDNNDNPFQTVDRTEIGIKLKVTPQINEGDAVQMTIEQEVSSLSGATAVDVIINKRELKTTVMADDGETIVLGGLIDEDVQESVSKVPLLGDIPILGKLFSSTSTSKQKRNLMVFIRPTIVRDGNRMRDLSSAKYNYIRALQLDERSRGISLMPTEETPLLNDWDNKLTLPPGFDEYLEKKGKESSDDKNNESTND
;
A
#
# COMPACT_ATOMS: atom_id res chain seq x y z
N LEU A 1 49.67 74.67 -4.22
CA LEU A 1 49.85 73.29 -3.77
C LEU A 1 49.53 73.24 -2.28
N LYS A 2 48.41 72.61 -1.91
CA LYS A 2 47.99 72.38 -0.52
C LYS A 2 48.58 71.00 -0.07
N VAL A 3 49.62 71.03 0.74
CA VAL A 3 50.18 69.79 1.31
C VAL A 3 49.31 69.36 2.49
N ILE A 4 48.64 68.25 2.37
CA ILE A 4 47.77 67.62 3.39
C ILE A 4 48.48 66.35 3.90
N ARG A 5 48.45 66.13 5.20
CA ARG A 5 49.00 64.89 5.77
C ARG A 5 48.20 63.71 5.23
N ASP A 6 48.88 62.58 4.99
CA ASP A 6 48.24 61.30 4.49
C ASP A 6 46.99 60.91 5.29
N LYS A 7 46.99 61.12 6.60
CA LYS A 7 45.83 60.85 7.48
C LYS A 7 44.61 61.76 7.17
N ASP A 8 44.84 63.03 6.81
CA ASP A 8 43.78 64.00 6.56
C ASP A 8 43.32 63.96 5.09
N ALA A 9 44.10 63.34 4.21
CA ALA A 9 43.77 63.17 2.81
C ALA A 9 42.59 62.18 2.62
N LYS A 10 42.38 61.27 3.56
CA LYS A 10 41.27 60.28 3.49
C LYS A 10 39.89 60.93 3.60
N THR A 11 39.75 62.07 4.21
CA THR A 11 38.49 62.78 4.44
C THR A 11 38.31 64.02 3.54
N SER A 12 39.26 64.32 2.66
CA SER A 12 39.14 65.34 1.66
C SER A 12 38.34 64.87 0.44
N SER A 13 37.79 65.77 -0.38
CA SER A 13 37.09 65.41 -1.62
C SER A 13 38.08 64.81 -2.63
N LEU A 14 38.20 63.53 -2.66
CA LEU A 14 39.04 62.78 -3.57
C LEU A 14 38.30 62.48 -4.86
N PRO A 15 38.97 62.42 -6.01
CA PRO A 15 38.34 61.98 -7.25
C PRO A 15 37.97 60.52 -7.15
N VAL A 16 36.71 60.18 -7.50
CA VAL A 16 36.25 58.84 -7.65
C VAL A 16 36.60 58.41 -9.09
N LEU A 17 37.42 57.39 -9.22
CA LEU A 17 37.80 56.84 -10.52
C LEU A 17 36.77 55.81 -10.99
N ASP A 18 36.36 55.95 -12.23
CA ASP A 18 35.50 54.98 -12.91
C ASP A 18 36.28 53.72 -13.34
N ARG A 19 35.58 52.66 -13.74
CA ARG A 19 36.15 51.33 -14.02
C ARG A 19 37.32 51.37 -15.02
N ASP A 20 37.27 52.26 -16.01
CA ASP A 20 38.25 52.32 -17.12
C ASP A 20 39.32 53.39 -16.96
N THR A 21 39.26 54.23 -15.92
CA THR A 21 40.19 55.34 -15.75
C THR A 21 41.39 54.90 -14.90
N ARG A 22 42.58 54.85 -15.49
CA ARG A 22 43.83 54.63 -14.76
C ARG A 22 44.28 55.96 -14.15
N GLY A 23 44.30 56.02 -12.83
CA GLY A 23 44.91 57.18 -12.16
C GLY A 23 46.43 57.20 -12.40
N SER A 24 47.02 58.39 -12.62
CA SER A 24 48.44 58.49 -12.84
C SER A 24 49.17 58.91 -11.56
N GLY A 25 50.26 58.21 -11.26
CA GLY A 25 51.20 58.58 -10.19
C GLY A 25 50.69 58.38 -8.76
N ASP A 26 51.26 59.12 -7.84
CA ASP A 26 51.08 59.00 -6.39
C ASP A 26 49.87 59.78 -5.84
N THR A 27 48.84 59.99 -6.68
CA THR A 27 47.63 60.70 -6.30
C THR A 27 46.68 59.82 -5.48
N MET A 28 46.06 60.43 -4.43
CA MET A 28 45.03 59.74 -3.63
C MET A 28 43.71 59.70 -4.42
N VAL A 29 43.17 58.50 -4.55
CA VAL A 29 41.94 58.21 -5.30
C VAL A 29 41.02 57.33 -4.51
N THR A 30 39.74 57.43 -4.82
CA THR A 30 38.73 56.47 -4.35
C THR A 30 38.22 55.67 -5.53
N ARG A 31 38.13 54.37 -5.38
CA ARG A 31 37.55 53.46 -6.38
C ARG A 31 36.51 52.55 -5.77
N VAL A 32 35.42 52.33 -6.48
CA VAL A 32 34.33 51.44 -6.12
C VAL A 32 34.37 50.24 -7.06
N VAL A 33 34.50 49.02 -6.50
CA VAL A 33 34.63 47.80 -7.28
C VAL A 33 33.50 46.86 -6.87
N PRO A 34 32.58 46.52 -7.77
CA PRO A 34 31.64 45.43 -7.54
C PRO A 34 32.35 44.09 -7.63
N VAL A 35 31.96 43.16 -6.77
CA VAL A 35 32.45 41.79 -6.75
C VAL A 35 31.27 40.90 -7.06
N GLU A 36 31.41 40.02 -8.06
CA GLU A 36 30.29 39.22 -8.60
C GLU A 36 30.20 37.83 -7.97
N ASN A 37 31.34 37.13 -7.79
CA ASN A 37 31.39 35.73 -7.47
C ASN A 37 31.80 35.46 -6.01
N VAL A 38 32.46 36.39 -5.35
CA VAL A 38 32.95 36.22 -3.97
C VAL A 38 32.28 37.24 -3.03
N SER A 39 32.06 36.85 -1.78
CA SER A 39 31.50 37.76 -0.78
C SER A 39 32.51 38.82 -0.35
N VAL A 40 32.12 40.10 -0.46
CA VAL A 40 32.95 41.21 0.01
C VAL A 40 33.27 41.15 1.50
N ARG A 41 32.44 40.47 2.27
CA ARG A 41 32.64 40.25 3.70
C ARG A 41 33.89 39.43 4.01
N GLU A 42 34.20 38.46 3.13
CA GLU A 42 35.40 37.61 3.26
C GLU A 42 36.64 38.27 2.70
N LEU A 43 36.49 39.04 1.62
CA LEU A 43 37.62 39.75 0.97
C LEU A 43 38.09 40.97 1.74
N ALA A 44 37.20 41.74 2.34
CA ALA A 44 37.52 43.00 2.96
C ALA A 44 38.59 42.92 4.08
N PRO A 45 38.62 41.91 4.96
CA PRO A 45 39.67 41.76 5.96
C PRO A 45 41.07 41.58 5.34
N LEU A 46 41.17 40.76 4.29
CA LEU A 46 42.44 40.47 3.59
C LEU A 46 42.93 41.70 2.88
N LEU A 47 42.05 42.45 2.20
CA LEU A 47 42.40 43.68 1.51
C LEU A 47 42.81 44.79 2.49
N ARG A 48 42.19 44.87 3.66
CA ARG A 48 42.60 45.81 4.73
C ARG A 48 44.03 45.50 5.20
N GLN A 49 44.36 44.24 5.44
CA GLN A 49 45.69 43.82 5.86
C GLN A 49 46.77 44.17 4.80
N LEU A 50 46.44 43.99 3.51
CA LEU A 50 47.32 44.36 2.41
C LEU A 50 47.47 45.88 2.25
N ASN A 51 46.42 46.65 2.52
CA ASN A 51 46.41 48.11 2.45
C ASN A 51 47.12 48.77 3.61
N ASP A 52 47.03 48.24 4.85
CA ASP A 52 47.71 48.77 6.05
C ASP A 52 49.24 48.76 5.93
N GLN A 53 49.82 47.80 5.18
CA GLN A 53 51.26 47.73 4.93
C GLN A 53 51.78 48.79 3.97
N SER A 54 50.90 49.46 3.19
CA SER A 54 51.27 50.42 2.15
C SER A 54 51.07 51.89 2.54
N GLY A 55 50.75 52.19 3.81
CA GLY A 55 50.67 53.54 4.39
C GLY A 55 49.51 54.40 3.83
N GLY A 56 48.43 54.38 4.54
CA GLY A 56 47.45 55.47 4.45
C GLY A 56 46.15 55.22 3.69
N GLY A 57 45.85 53.99 3.22
CA GLY A 57 44.61 53.69 2.54
C GLY A 57 43.43 53.29 3.47
N MET A 58 42.21 53.24 2.95
CA MET A 58 41.00 52.77 3.62
C MET A 58 40.23 51.81 2.70
N VAL A 59 39.83 50.67 3.24
CA VAL A 59 38.97 49.67 2.55
C VAL A 59 37.69 49.49 3.32
N VAL A 60 36.54 49.74 2.67
CA VAL A 60 35.21 49.60 3.24
C VAL A 60 34.42 48.67 2.37
N SER A 61 33.79 47.65 2.96
CA SER A 61 32.85 46.77 2.28
C SER A 61 31.42 47.28 2.48
N TYR A 62 30.62 47.16 1.43
CA TYR A 62 29.17 47.40 1.49
C TYR A 62 28.46 46.12 1.09
N ASP A 63 28.09 45.32 2.10
CA ASP A 63 27.54 44.00 1.93
C ASP A 63 26.24 43.91 1.13
N PRO A 64 25.26 44.89 1.26
CA PRO A 64 23.98 44.77 0.53
C PRO A 64 24.10 44.77 -1.00
N SER A 65 25.13 45.41 -1.55
CA SER A 65 25.37 45.46 -3.01
C SER A 65 26.61 44.68 -3.43
N ASN A 66 27.24 43.96 -2.52
CA ASN A 66 28.49 43.23 -2.74
C ASN A 66 29.59 44.07 -3.36
N VAL A 67 29.81 45.27 -2.82
CA VAL A 67 30.74 46.27 -3.36
C VAL A 67 31.85 46.59 -2.36
N ILE A 68 33.08 46.76 -2.85
CA ILE A 68 34.22 47.21 -2.08
C ILE A 68 34.61 48.61 -2.51
N MET A 69 34.66 49.53 -1.54
CA MET A 69 35.15 50.87 -1.74
C MET A 69 36.57 50.99 -1.16
N MET A 70 37.52 51.40 -2.00
CA MET A 70 38.92 51.53 -1.64
C MET A 70 39.39 52.97 -1.87
N THR A 71 40.02 53.52 -0.84
CA THR A 71 40.61 54.85 -0.90
C THR A 71 42.10 54.72 -0.58
N GLY A 72 42.95 55.24 -1.43
CA GLY A 72 44.41 55.13 -1.26
C GLY A 72 45.18 55.73 -2.42
N ARG A 73 46.48 55.50 -2.45
CA ARG A 73 47.31 55.91 -3.59
C ARG A 73 46.93 55.09 -4.84
N SER A 74 46.93 55.73 -6.00
CA SER A 74 46.48 55.17 -7.26
C SER A 74 47.10 53.82 -7.58
N GLU A 75 48.41 53.64 -7.40
CA GLU A 75 49.11 52.39 -7.61
C GLU A 75 48.67 51.29 -6.65
N THR A 76 48.47 51.63 -5.38
CA THR A 76 48.00 50.65 -4.38
C THR A 76 46.57 50.21 -4.67
N VAL A 77 45.69 51.17 -5.01
CA VAL A 77 44.29 50.88 -5.37
C VAL A 77 44.23 50.00 -6.62
N GLN A 78 45.06 50.28 -7.65
CA GLN A 78 45.11 49.46 -8.86
C GLN A 78 45.56 48.03 -8.57
N ARG A 79 46.57 47.85 -7.76
CA ARG A 79 47.04 46.53 -7.34
C ARG A 79 45.97 45.77 -6.57
N LEU A 80 45.25 46.44 -5.70
CA LEU A 80 44.15 45.82 -4.96
C LEU A 80 43.00 45.42 -5.90
N VAL A 81 42.69 46.22 -6.92
CA VAL A 81 41.70 45.88 -7.96
C VAL A 81 42.10 44.62 -8.72
N GLU A 82 43.36 44.54 -9.17
CA GLU A 82 43.84 43.35 -9.86
C GLU A 82 43.74 42.10 -8.97
N ILE A 83 43.98 42.24 -7.67
CA ILE A 83 43.82 41.13 -6.71
C ILE A 83 42.35 40.75 -6.60
N ILE A 84 41.42 41.75 -6.48
CA ILE A 84 39.98 41.48 -6.42
C ILE A 84 39.52 40.77 -7.69
N GLU A 85 39.88 41.27 -8.87
CA GLU A 85 39.50 40.67 -10.15
C GLU A 85 39.98 39.22 -10.29
N ARG A 86 41.21 38.92 -9.84
CA ARG A 86 41.74 37.55 -9.84
C ARG A 86 41.06 36.63 -8.86
N VAL A 87 40.71 37.15 -7.67
CA VAL A 87 40.01 36.37 -6.65
C VAL A 87 38.56 36.18 -7.06
N ASP A 88 37.94 37.17 -7.66
CA ASP A 88 36.57 37.12 -8.13
C ASP A 88 36.42 36.14 -9.32
N GLN A 89 37.38 36.15 -10.25
CA GLN A 89 37.45 35.12 -11.31
C GLN A 89 37.65 33.70 -10.77
N ALA A 90 38.38 33.55 -9.67
CA ALA A 90 38.52 32.25 -9.01
C ALA A 90 37.23 31.79 -8.30
N GLY A 91 36.33 32.73 -8.01
CA GLY A 91 35.01 32.48 -7.42
C GLY A 91 33.90 32.16 -8.44
N ASP A 92 34.19 32.25 -9.74
CA ASP A 92 33.23 31.97 -10.82
C ASP A 92 32.79 30.52 -10.76
N GLN A 93 31.49 30.31 -10.46
CA GLN A 93 30.84 29.03 -10.34
C GLN A 93 30.08 28.66 -11.62
N ASP A 94 30.77 28.71 -12.75
CA ASP A 94 30.22 28.13 -13.99
C ASP A 94 29.72 26.72 -13.78
N VAL A 95 28.71 26.35 -14.53
CA VAL A 95 28.04 25.07 -14.45
C VAL A 95 28.25 24.30 -15.74
N ASP A 96 28.86 23.10 -15.63
CA ASP A 96 28.95 22.16 -16.73
C ASP A 96 27.89 21.06 -16.59
N MET A 97 27.18 20.77 -17.66
CA MET A 97 26.24 19.65 -17.74
C MET A 97 26.83 18.56 -18.62
N VAL A 98 26.88 17.35 -18.08
CA VAL A 98 27.38 16.15 -18.78
C VAL A 98 26.23 15.14 -18.87
N SER A 99 25.80 14.84 -20.09
CA SER A 99 24.83 13.77 -20.34
C SER A 99 25.54 12.42 -20.30
N LEU A 100 24.90 11.42 -19.71
CA LEU A 100 25.43 10.07 -19.58
C LEU A 100 24.72 9.12 -20.54
N GLU A 101 25.51 8.22 -21.15
CA GLU A 101 25.02 7.23 -22.11
C GLU A 101 24.85 5.85 -21.46
N TYR A 102 25.73 5.47 -20.53
CA TYR A 102 25.81 4.11 -19.99
C TYR A 102 25.43 4.01 -18.51
N ALA A 103 25.66 5.05 -17.74
CA ALA A 103 25.45 5.04 -16.29
C ALA A 103 24.31 5.95 -15.83
N SER A 104 23.76 5.71 -14.64
CA SER A 104 22.76 6.59 -14.01
C SER A 104 23.42 7.81 -13.37
N ALA A 105 22.83 8.99 -13.58
CA ALA A 105 23.33 10.24 -13.03
C ALA A 105 23.41 10.23 -11.50
N SER A 106 22.41 9.67 -10.82
CA SER A 106 22.36 9.57 -9.35
C SER A 106 23.52 8.75 -8.79
N GLU A 107 23.86 7.65 -9.43
CA GLU A 107 24.94 6.77 -8.96
C GLU A 107 26.32 7.38 -9.22
N ILE A 108 26.53 7.98 -10.39
CA ILE A 108 27.77 8.70 -10.69
C ILE A 108 27.99 9.85 -9.69
N VAL A 109 26.94 10.58 -9.34
CA VAL A 109 27.03 11.65 -8.34
C VAL A 109 27.38 11.09 -6.96
N ARG A 110 26.76 9.98 -6.53
CA ARG A 110 27.07 9.32 -5.27
C ARG A 110 28.52 8.88 -5.19
N ILE A 111 29.03 8.25 -6.27
CA ILE A 111 30.44 7.84 -6.36
C ILE A 111 31.37 9.05 -6.34
N ALA A 112 31.05 10.08 -7.12
CA ALA A 112 31.86 11.29 -7.18
C ALA A 112 31.87 12.03 -5.83
N GLN A 113 30.74 12.16 -5.16
CA GLN A 113 30.65 12.77 -3.84
C GLN A 113 31.46 11.99 -2.80
N SER A 114 31.33 10.66 -2.74
CA SER A 114 32.08 9.83 -1.81
C SER A 114 33.61 9.92 -1.96
N LEU A 115 34.07 10.14 -3.19
CA LEU A 115 35.50 10.36 -3.48
C LEU A 115 35.98 11.76 -3.04
N TYR A 116 35.11 12.76 -3.12
CA TYR A 116 35.46 14.14 -2.77
C TYR A 116 35.24 14.45 -1.29
N GLU A 117 34.22 13.89 -0.63
CA GLU A 117 33.95 14.14 0.80
C GLU A 117 35.05 13.61 1.73
N LYS A 118 35.64 12.45 1.42
CA LYS A 118 36.73 11.86 2.21
C LYS A 118 38.03 12.65 2.22
N ASN A 119 38.25 13.54 1.25
CA ASN A 119 39.51 14.27 1.08
C ASN A 119 39.43 15.74 1.53
N ASN A 120 38.33 16.18 2.14
CA ASN A 120 38.04 17.59 2.37
C ASN A 120 38.30 18.10 3.80
N GLU A 121 38.93 17.33 4.67
CA GLU A 121 39.36 17.86 5.97
C GLU A 121 40.45 18.94 5.76
N GLY A 122 40.03 20.22 5.84
CA GLY A 122 40.94 21.39 5.73
C GLY A 122 40.87 22.15 4.41
N VAL A 123 40.04 21.75 3.44
CA VAL A 123 39.86 22.48 2.19
C VAL A 123 38.74 23.53 2.35
N PRO A 124 38.95 24.79 1.95
CA PRO A 124 37.91 25.82 1.97
C PRO A 124 36.68 25.38 1.16
N ALA A 125 35.48 25.63 1.70
CA ALA A 125 34.21 25.23 1.08
C ALA A 125 34.01 25.75 -0.37
N LEU A 126 34.67 26.84 -0.72
CA LEU A 126 34.63 27.45 -2.05
C LEU A 126 35.34 26.63 -3.13
N LEU A 127 36.31 25.78 -2.76
CA LEU A 127 37.09 24.94 -3.67
C LEU A 127 36.47 23.54 -3.86
N ILE A 128 35.40 23.23 -3.15
CA ILE A 128 34.71 21.95 -3.23
C ILE A 128 33.69 22.02 -4.37
N PRO A 129 33.82 21.20 -5.42
CA PRO A 129 32.83 21.18 -6.51
C PRO A 129 31.50 20.63 -6.00
N LYS A 130 30.40 21.32 -6.34
CA LYS A 130 29.04 20.81 -6.09
C LYS A 130 28.64 19.97 -7.28
N ILE A 131 28.21 18.73 -7.01
CA ILE A 131 27.83 17.75 -8.01
C ILE A 131 26.38 17.39 -7.74
N VAL A 132 25.50 17.59 -8.74
CA VAL A 132 24.06 17.33 -8.62
C VAL A 132 23.63 16.45 -9.80
N ALA A 133 22.78 15.45 -9.54
CA ALA A 133 22.19 14.65 -10.59
C ALA A 133 20.88 15.28 -11.07
N ASP A 134 20.68 15.33 -12.37
CA ASP A 134 19.38 15.52 -13.00
C ASP A 134 18.91 14.17 -13.56
N GLU A 135 18.04 13.49 -12.82
CA GLU A 135 17.51 12.18 -13.17
C GLU A 135 16.62 12.23 -14.43
N ARG A 136 16.00 13.38 -14.68
CA ARG A 136 15.09 13.52 -15.82
C ARG A 136 15.79 13.49 -17.16
N SER A 137 16.98 14.10 -17.24
CA SER A 137 17.80 14.15 -18.45
C SER A 137 18.97 13.17 -18.42
N ASN A 138 19.10 12.35 -17.36
CA ASN A 138 20.24 11.49 -17.08
C ASN A 138 21.57 12.25 -17.25
N SER A 139 21.66 13.43 -16.66
CA SER A 139 22.84 14.27 -16.76
C SER A 139 23.35 14.68 -15.38
N VAL A 140 24.64 14.91 -15.30
CA VAL A 140 25.30 15.39 -14.09
C VAL A 140 25.67 16.84 -14.27
N ILE A 141 25.23 17.65 -13.33
CA ILE A 141 25.52 19.07 -13.24
C ILE A 141 26.67 19.26 -12.27
N VAL A 142 27.76 19.85 -12.73
CA VAL A 142 28.95 20.11 -11.93
C VAL A 142 29.20 21.59 -11.88
N SER A 143 29.21 22.18 -10.68
CA SER A 143 29.55 23.58 -10.48
C SER A 143 30.75 23.75 -9.56
N GLY A 144 31.52 24.79 -9.73
CA GLY A 144 32.70 25.11 -8.94
C GLY A 144 33.89 25.56 -9.75
N GLU A 145 35.06 25.65 -9.12
CA GLU A 145 36.30 26.11 -9.73
C GLU A 145 36.62 25.33 -11.03
N PRO A 146 37.01 25.99 -12.13
CA PRO A 146 37.19 25.39 -13.46
C PRO A 146 38.10 24.15 -13.47
N ARG A 147 39.15 24.12 -12.67
CA ARG A 147 40.06 22.97 -12.59
C ARG A 147 39.43 21.79 -11.84
N ALA A 148 38.72 22.06 -10.77
CA ALA A 148 37.99 21.03 -10.02
C ALA A 148 36.85 20.47 -10.86
N ARG A 149 36.10 21.34 -11.54
CA ARG A 149 35.01 21.01 -12.47
C ARG A 149 35.49 20.13 -13.61
N SER A 150 36.57 20.55 -14.29
CA SER A 150 37.16 19.75 -15.38
C SER A 150 37.64 18.35 -14.94
N ARG A 151 38.14 18.22 -13.71
CA ARG A 151 38.52 16.92 -13.15
C ARG A 151 37.29 16.04 -12.91
N VAL A 152 36.23 16.62 -12.35
CA VAL A 152 34.97 15.89 -12.12
C VAL A 152 34.34 15.47 -13.44
N VAL A 153 34.27 16.35 -14.41
CA VAL A 153 33.75 16.04 -15.77
C VAL A 153 34.56 14.93 -16.43
N LYS A 154 35.89 14.96 -16.31
CA LYS A 154 36.75 13.90 -16.85
C LYS A 154 36.51 12.58 -16.13
N LEU A 155 36.33 12.59 -14.80
CA LEU A 155 35.98 11.40 -14.03
C LEU A 155 34.62 10.84 -14.46
N ILE A 156 33.61 11.71 -14.60
CA ILE A 156 32.28 11.32 -15.07
C ILE A 156 32.36 10.64 -16.43
N LYS A 157 33.07 11.25 -17.40
CA LYS A 157 33.26 10.65 -18.73
C LYS A 157 34.03 9.33 -18.70
N GLN A 158 34.94 9.15 -17.75
CA GLN A 158 35.63 7.87 -17.56
C GLN A 158 34.74 6.80 -16.94
N LEU A 159 33.82 7.19 -16.10
CA LEU A 159 32.84 6.28 -15.48
C LEU A 159 31.73 5.89 -16.46
N ASP A 160 31.40 6.77 -17.40
CA ASP A 160 30.37 6.55 -18.42
C ASP A 160 30.92 5.91 -19.71
N GLN A 161 32.01 5.19 -19.64
CA GLN A 161 32.52 4.45 -20.77
C GLN A 161 31.93 3.04 -20.85
N ASP A 162 31.64 2.57 -22.08
CA ASP A 162 31.31 1.15 -22.31
C ASP A 162 32.50 0.28 -21.87
N LEU A 163 32.32 -0.37 -20.73
CA LEU A 163 33.39 -1.09 -20.01
C LEU A 163 33.84 -2.39 -20.71
N LYS A 164 33.88 -2.39 -22.04
CA LYS A 164 34.54 -3.47 -22.79
C LYS A 164 36.07 -3.46 -22.67
N THR A 165 36.62 -2.53 -21.91
CA THR A 165 38.04 -2.34 -21.82
C THR A 165 38.65 -3.22 -20.74
N GLU A 166 39.65 -3.93 -21.08
CA GLU A 166 40.52 -4.87 -20.35
C GLU A 166 41.20 -4.26 -19.12
N GLY A 167 40.44 -3.79 -18.16
CA GLY A 167 40.94 -3.36 -16.84
C GLY A 167 40.63 -4.39 -15.74
N ASN A 168 41.22 -4.22 -14.59
CA ASN A 168 40.90 -4.99 -13.39
C ASN A 168 39.44 -4.80 -12.89
N THR A 169 38.63 -4.00 -13.60
CA THR A 169 37.24 -3.73 -13.31
C THR A 169 36.35 -4.26 -14.43
N ARG A 170 35.37 -5.06 -14.07
CA ARG A 170 34.31 -5.54 -14.97
C ARG A 170 32.93 -5.28 -14.42
N VAL A 171 31.97 -5.02 -15.30
CA VAL A 171 30.55 -4.88 -14.99
C VAL A 171 29.81 -6.09 -15.54
N PHE A 172 29.07 -6.76 -14.67
CA PHE A 172 28.23 -7.90 -15.00
C PHE A 172 26.77 -7.50 -14.89
N TYR A 173 26.04 -7.53 -16.00
CA TYR A 173 24.61 -7.29 -16.01
C TYR A 173 23.89 -8.59 -15.69
N LEU A 174 23.12 -8.59 -14.60
CA LEU A 174 22.35 -9.74 -14.16
C LEU A 174 21.02 -9.80 -14.89
N LYS A 175 20.62 -11.02 -15.26
CA LYS A 175 19.38 -11.25 -16.00
C LYS A 175 18.21 -11.59 -15.07
N TYR A 176 18.49 -12.29 -13.99
CA TYR A 176 17.49 -12.88 -13.12
C TYR A 176 17.68 -12.55 -11.64
N ALA A 177 18.92 -12.58 -11.16
CA ALA A 177 19.24 -12.32 -9.76
C ALA A 177 19.30 -10.81 -9.45
N LYS A 178 19.04 -10.43 -8.21
CA LYS A 178 19.16 -9.02 -7.74
C LYS A 178 20.61 -8.71 -7.39
N ALA A 179 21.14 -7.61 -7.90
CA ALA A 179 22.54 -7.22 -7.69
C ALA A 179 22.95 -7.12 -6.21
N PRO A 180 22.16 -6.55 -5.28
CA PRO A 180 22.52 -6.51 -3.85
C PRO A 180 22.72 -7.89 -3.24
N GLU A 181 21.82 -8.84 -3.53
CA GLU A 181 21.87 -10.21 -2.98
C GLU A 181 23.11 -10.96 -3.49
N VAL A 182 23.39 -10.85 -4.80
CA VAL A 182 24.59 -11.46 -5.41
C VAL A 182 25.87 -10.86 -4.85
N VAL A 183 25.92 -9.55 -4.65
CA VAL A 183 27.10 -8.86 -4.07
C VAL A 183 27.40 -9.32 -2.66
N GLU A 184 26.40 -9.57 -1.84
CA GLU A 184 26.60 -10.08 -0.48
C GLU A 184 27.27 -11.47 -0.50
N VAL A 185 26.78 -12.37 -1.36
CA VAL A 185 27.37 -13.70 -1.54
C VAL A 185 28.80 -13.61 -2.09
N LEU A 186 29.02 -12.77 -3.13
CA LEU A 186 30.34 -12.58 -3.73
C LEU A 186 31.36 -11.99 -2.75
N LYS A 187 30.96 -11.08 -1.85
CA LYS A 187 31.84 -10.56 -0.79
C LYS A 187 32.27 -11.67 0.16
N ASN A 188 31.33 -12.52 0.56
CA ASN A 188 31.64 -13.66 1.44
C ASN A 188 32.57 -14.68 0.74
N VAL A 189 32.33 -14.99 -0.53
CA VAL A 189 33.19 -15.88 -1.32
C VAL A 189 34.56 -15.27 -1.55
N SER A 190 34.63 -13.97 -1.87
CA SER A 190 35.91 -13.29 -2.09
C SER A 190 36.77 -13.26 -0.82
N SER A 191 36.18 -13.05 0.35
CA SER A 191 36.89 -13.07 1.63
C SER A 191 37.43 -14.49 1.97
N SER A 192 36.64 -15.53 1.65
CA SER A 192 37.05 -16.92 1.86
C SER A 192 38.23 -17.30 0.95
N ILE A 193 38.19 -16.93 -0.33
CA ILE A 193 39.30 -17.19 -1.27
C ILE A 193 40.55 -16.42 -0.86
N GLN A 194 40.43 -15.18 -0.39
CA GLN A 194 41.57 -14.41 0.11
C GLN A 194 42.20 -15.06 1.34
N ALA A 195 41.39 -15.57 2.27
CA ALA A 195 41.88 -16.27 3.46
C ALA A 195 42.63 -17.57 3.10
N GLU A 196 42.18 -18.32 2.09
CA GLU A 196 42.88 -19.53 1.61
C GLU A 196 44.23 -19.20 0.96
N VAL A 197 44.32 -18.12 0.19
CA VAL A 197 45.56 -17.67 -0.44
C VAL A 197 46.58 -17.21 0.60
N GLU A 198 46.13 -16.54 1.68
CA GLU A 198 46.98 -16.13 2.78
C GLU A 198 47.49 -17.33 3.62
N GLN A 199 46.73 -18.38 3.78
CA GLN A 199 47.15 -19.61 4.47
C GLN A 199 48.16 -20.42 3.68
N GLN A 200 48.06 -20.47 2.35
CA GLN A 200 49.04 -21.18 1.49
C GLN A 200 50.38 -20.47 1.43
N THR A 201 50.41 -19.14 1.60
CA THR A 201 51.68 -18.37 1.63
C THR A 201 52.39 -18.39 2.97
N SER A 202 51.76 -18.85 4.06
CA SER A 202 52.34 -18.89 5.41
C SER A 202 53.14 -20.14 5.74
N THR A 203 53.20 -21.16 4.84
CA THR A 203 53.97 -22.40 5.07
C THR A 203 55.40 -22.37 4.53
N GLY A 204 55.84 -21.23 3.99
CA GLY A 204 57.21 -21.00 3.51
C GLY A 204 58.04 -20.17 4.50
N ASN A 205 58.88 -20.83 5.28
CA ASN A 205 59.82 -20.27 6.24
C ASN A 205 60.80 -19.29 5.54
N ASN A 206 60.53 -17.98 5.53
CA ASN A 206 61.59 -16.95 5.56
C ASN A 206 61.02 -15.58 5.95
N SER A 207 61.33 -15.22 7.18
CA SER A 207 61.18 -13.88 7.76
C SER A 207 62.04 -12.86 7.01
N GLN A 208 61.47 -11.68 6.81
CA GLN A 208 62.06 -10.42 6.40
C GLN A 208 62.00 -10.07 4.92
N ARG A 209 61.25 -9.01 4.67
CA ARG A 209 61.14 -8.16 3.49
C ARG A 209 60.02 -8.55 2.53
N ARG A 210 58.84 -7.98 2.81
CA ARG A 210 58.14 -7.11 1.86
C ARG A 210 56.81 -6.59 2.42
N ARG A 211 56.90 -5.62 3.30
CA ARG A 211 55.84 -4.61 3.42
C ARG A 211 56.01 -3.70 2.22
N SER A 212 55.43 -4.02 1.09
CA SER A 212 55.17 -3.14 -0.01
C SER A 212 54.67 -3.97 -1.22
N SER A 213 53.47 -4.49 -1.11
CA SER A 213 52.68 -4.80 -2.28
C SER A 213 51.26 -4.44 -1.87
N GLY A 214 50.71 -3.46 -2.58
CA GLY A 214 49.39 -2.91 -2.28
C GLY A 214 48.38 -4.03 -2.12
N ASN A 215 47.69 -3.98 -1.01
CA ASN A 215 46.49 -4.76 -0.77
C ASN A 215 45.47 -4.32 -1.87
N GLU A 216 45.56 -4.94 -3.03
CA GLU A 216 44.52 -4.75 -4.08
C GLU A 216 43.24 -5.38 -3.52
N THR A 217 42.54 -4.57 -2.75
CA THR A 217 41.27 -4.92 -2.17
C THR A 217 40.27 -5.21 -3.27
N VAL A 218 39.76 -6.42 -3.31
CA VAL A 218 38.61 -6.77 -4.15
C VAL A 218 37.48 -5.83 -3.79
N SER A 219 37.04 -5.03 -4.74
CA SER A 219 35.89 -4.14 -4.57
C SER A 219 34.70 -4.68 -5.36
N ILE A 220 33.62 -4.99 -4.65
CA ILE A 220 32.38 -5.49 -5.25
C ILE A 220 31.26 -4.55 -4.84
N SER A 221 30.63 -3.91 -5.82
CA SER A 221 29.56 -2.95 -5.59
C SER A 221 28.33 -3.28 -6.45
N PRO A 222 27.12 -3.26 -5.88
CA PRO A 222 25.91 -3.40 -6.67
C PRO A 222 25.54 -2.05 -7.30
N HIS A 223 25.02 -2.09 -8.51
CA HIS A 223 24.38 -0.96 -9.15
C HIS A 223 22.92 -1.32 -9.42
N GLU A 224 22.04 -0.92 -8.50
CA GLU A 224 20.62 -1.30 -8.51
C GLU A 224 19.85 -0.83 -9.76
N PRO A 225 20.02 0.43 -10.25
CA PRO A 225 19.22 0.92 -11.36
C PRO A 225 19.39 0.13 -12.66
N THR A 226 20.57 -0.46 -12.90
CA THR A 226 20.84 -1.29 -14.08
C THR A 226 20.94 -2.78 -13.75
N ASN A 227 20.63 -3.16 -12.50
CA ASN A 227 20.77 -4.52 -11.99
C ASN A 227 22.13 -5.15 -12.37
N SER A 228 23.20 -4.43 -12.09
CA SER A 228 24.55 -4.87 -12.44
C SER A 228 25.48 -4.91 -11.23
N VAL A 229 26.50 -5.73 -11.32
CA VAL A 229 27.56 -5.87 -10.31
C VAL A 229 28.86 -5.36 -10.91
N VAL A 230 29.44 -4.38 -10.23
CA VAL A 230 30.77 -3.84 -10.59
C VAL A 230 31.79 -4.53 -9.71
N ILE A 231 32.72 -5.25 -10.35
CA ILE A 231 33.78 -5.99 -9.67
C ILE A 231 35.14 -5.45 -10.10
N THR A 232 35.92 -5.03 -9.13
CA THR A 232 37.33 -4.67 -9.33
C THR A 232 38.18 -5.69 -8.59
N ALA A 233 38.89 -6.53 -9.33
CA ALA A 233 39.72 -7.60 -8.80
C ALA A 233 40.81 -8.02 -9.80
N GLN A 234 41.78 -8.82 -9.36
CA GLN A 234 42.76 -9.45 -10.26
C GLN A 234 42.07 -10.41 -11.23
N LYS A 235 42.68 -10.63 -12.42
CA LYS A 235 42.10 -11.43 -13.50
C LYS A 235 41.63 -12.82 -13.06
N ASP A 236 42.41 -13.50 -12.23
CA ASP A 236 42.10 -14.87 -11.79
C ASP A 236 40.90 -14.87 -10.83
N MET A 237 40.85 -13.87 -9.95
CA MET A 237 39.70 -13.67 -9.03
C MET A 237 38.45 -13.27 -9.83
N LEU A 238 38.58 -12.39 -10.83
CA LEU A 238 37.49 -12.01 -11.72
C LEU A 238 36.89 -13.22 -12.43
N ALA A 239 37.74 -14.13 -12.97
CA ALA A 239 37.27 -15.35 -13.62
C ALA A 239 36.53 -16.29 -12.66
N SER A 240 36.99 -16.41 -11.43
CA SER A 240 36.35 -17.20 -10.39
C SER A 240 34.99 -16.62 -9.99
N LEU A 241 34.93 -15.28 -9.76
CA LEU A 241 33.72 -14.58 -9.42
C LEU A 241 32.71 -14.58 -10.58
N GLU A 242 33.17 -14.45 -11.84
CA GLU A 242 32.34 -14.58 -13.03
C GLU A 242 31.64 -15.95 -13.11
N LYS A 243 32.36 -17.03 -12.77
CA LYS A 243 31.78 -18.37 -12.74
C LYS A 243 30.68 -18.46 -11.69
N VAL A 244 30.93 -17.93 -10.49
CA VAL A 244 29.94 -17.89 -9.41
C VAL A 244 28.69 -17.06 -9.83
N ILE A 245 28.90 -15.91 -10.47
CA ILE A 245 27.79 -15.09 -10.98
C ILE A 245 26.93 -15.87 -11.98
N ARG A 246 27.55 -16.58 -12.92
CA ARG A 246 26.81 -17.37 -13.92
C ARG A 246 26.01 -18.52 -13.29
N GLU A 247 26.48 -19.10 -12.20
CA GLU A 247 25.78 -20.14 -11.46
C GLU A 247 24.64 -19.56 -10.59
N LEU A 248 24.77 -18.31 -10.12
CA LEU A 248 23.74 -17.63 -9.33
C LEU A 248 22.69 -16.93 -10.19
N ASP A 249 23.05 -16.45 -11.38
CA ASP A 249 22.15 -15.70 -12.29
C ASP A 249 21.31 -16.65 -13.16
N ILE A 250 20.61 -17.57 -12.51
CA ILE A 250 19.71 -18.52 -13.16
C ILE A 250 18.26 -18.05 -13.00
N ARG A 251 17.43 -18.42 -13.97
CA ARG A 251 16.00 -18.14 -13.91
C ARG A 251 15.37 -18.91 -12.76
N ARG A 252 14.90 -18.18 -11.74
CA ARG A 252 14.14 -18.79 -10.65
C ARG A 252 12.82 -19.33 -11.19
N ALA A 253 12.45 -20.52 -10.76
CA ALA A 253 11.12 -21.03 -11.04
C ALA A 253 10.05 -20.22 -10.31
N GLN A 254 8.85 -20.22 -10.86
CA GLN A 254 7.68 -19.62 -10.22
C GLN A 254 6.78 -20.74 -9.73
N VAL A 255 6.05 -20.46 -8.67
CA VAL A 255 5.03 -21.37 -8.15
C VAL A 255 3.69 -20.67 -8.20
N GLN A 256 2.76 -21.26 -8.92
CA GLN A 256 1.35 -20.91 -8.81
C GLN A 256 0.76 -21.67 -7.65
N VAL A 257 0.21 -20.97 -6.68
CA VAL A 257 -0.45 -21.55 -5.52
C VAL A 257 -1.94 -21.26 -5.62
N GLU A 258 -2.73 -22.32 -5.60
CA GLU A 258 -4.20 -22.27 -5.59
C GLU A 258 -4.70 -22.82 -4.28
N ALA A 259 -5.42 -22.03 -3.50
CA ALA A 259 -6.13 -22.52 -2.34
C ALA A 259 -7.61 -22.76 -2.70
N ILE A 260 -8.22 -23.72 -2.06
CA ILE A 260 -9.65 -24.03 -2.19
C ILE A 260 -10.22 -24.07 -0.78
N ILE A 261 -11.12 -23.16 -0.49
CA ILE A 261 -11.79 -23.04 0.79
C ILE A 261 -13.24 -23.40 0.58
N VAL A 262 -13.69 -24.44 1.26
CA VAL A 262 -15.09 -24.89 1.22
C VAL A 262 -15.65 -24.79 2.62
N GLU A 263 -16.72 -24.04 2.79
CA GLU A 263 -17.46 -23.98 4.03
C GLU A 263 -18.94 -24.26 3.76
N ILE A 264 -19.44 -25.33 4.35
CA ILE A 264 -20.84 -25.73 4.28
C ILE A 264 -21.42 -25.54 5.66
N MET A 265 -22.45 -24.72 5.75
CA MET A 265 -23.23 -24.54 6.97
C MET A 265 -24.65 -25.00 6.71
N GLU A 266 -25.14 -25.85 7.58
CA GLU A 266 -26.53 -26.32 7.60
C GLU A 266 -27.11 -25.99 8.97
N GLY A 267 -28.23 -25.32 8.97
CA GLY A 267 -28.97 -24.98 10.18
C GLY A 267 -30.41 -25.45 10.07
N ASP A 268 -30.77 -26.42 10.86
CA ASP A 268 -32.13 -26.94 10.96
C ASP A 268 -32.73 -26.54 12.30
N SER A 269 -33.86 -25.90 12.29
CA SER A 269 -34.63 -25.66 13.52
C SER A 269 -36.05 -26.17 13.39
N VAL A 270 -36.51 -26.79 14.43
CA VAL A 270 -37.88 -27.32 14.55
C VAL A 270 -38.46 -26.86 15.86
N ASP A 271 -39.47 -26.05 15.78
CA ASP A 271 -40.24 -25.57 16.93
C ASP A 271 -41.65 -26.13 16.88
N PHE A 272 -42.06 -26.82 17.92
CA PHE A 272 -43.41 -27.34 18.06
C PHE A 272 -43.91 -27.05 19.49
N GLY A 273 -45.10 -26.48 19.61
CA GLY A 273 -45.68 -26.25 20.94
C GLY A 273 -47.17 -26.06 20.90
N VAL A 274 -47.76 -26.44 21.99
CA VAL A 274 -49.19 -26.27 22.23
C VAL A 274 -49.37 -25.40 23.48
N GLN A 275 -50.07 -24.30 23.35
CA GLN A 275 -50.37 -23.36 24.41
C GLN A 275 -51.88 -23.26 24.56
N TRP A 276 -52.32 -23.01 25.76
CA TRP A 276 -53.76 -22.82 26.01
C TRP A 276 -54.05 -21.97 27.21
N ILE A 277 -55.21 -21.33 27.21
CA ILE A 277 -55.69 -20.42 28.23
C ILE A 277 -57.16 -20.66 28.47
N SER A 278 -57.58 -20.58 29.73
CA SER A 278 -58.97 -20.64 30.15
C SER A 278 -59.39 -19.31 30.78
N GLU A 279 -60.61 -18.91 30.54
CA GLU A 279 -61.20 -17.71 31.15
C GLU A 279 -61.30 -17.82 32.68
N ASP A 280 -61.46 -19.05 33.21
CA ASP A 280 -61.47 -19.34 34.66
C ASP A 280 -60.10 -19.22 35.35
N GLY A 281 -59.05 -18.84 34.62
CA GLY A 281 -57.74 -18.49 35.18
C GLY A 281 -56.64 -19.53 35.00
N GLY A 282 -56.80 -20.54 34.16
CA GLY A 282 -55.75 -21.48 33.78
C GLY A 282 -54.99 -21.06 32.53
N MET A 283 -53.66 -21.07 32.54
CA MET A 283 -52.83 -20.76 31.37
C MET A 283 -51.62 -21.67 31.33
N VAL A 284 -51.35 -22.20 30.13
CA VAL A 284 -50.09 -22.87 29.78
C VAL A 284 -49.47 -22.12 28.61
N GLN A 285 -48.36 -21.47 28.89
CA GLN A 285 -47.65 -20.64 27.92
C GLN A 285 -46.18 -21.02 27.92
N TYR A 286 -45.59 -21.01 26.75
CA TYR A 286 -44.16 -21.26 26.56
C TYR A 286 -43.52 -20.10 25.75
N ASN A 287 -42.30 -19.74 26.14
CA ASN A 287 -41.54 -18.65 25.53
C ASN A 287 -40.23 -19.17 24.90
N ASN A 288 -40.15 -20.47 24.60
CA ASN A 288 -39.00 -21.08 23.95
C ASN A 288 -39.15 -21.09 22.43
N GLY A 289 -38.03 -20.91 21.70
CA GLY A 289 -38.01 -20.83 20.23
C GLY A 289 -38.73 -19.60 19.68
N ASN A 290 -39.34 -19.74 18.49
CA ASN A 290 -40.06 -18.68 17.76
C ASN A 290 -41.56 -18.67 18.07
N GLN A 291 -41.97 -19.13 19.25
CA GLN A 291 -43.38 -19.23 19.60
C GLN A 291 -43.99 -17.91 20.05
N VAL A 292 -45.16 -17.61 19.52
CA VAL A 292 -45.92 -16.43 19.97
C VAL A 292 -46.71 -16.80 21.24
N PRO A 293 -46.49 -16.07 22.35
CA PRO A 293 -47.19 -16.36 23.61
C PRO A 293 -48.72 -16.22 23.51
N ILE A 294 -49.44 -17.24 23.97
CA ILE A 294 -50.93 -17.23 23.93
C ILE A 294 -51.54 -16.07 24.72
N GLY A 295 -50.89 -15.64 25.80
CA GLY A 295 -51.33 -14.48 26.56
C GLY A 295 -51.31 -13.19 25.75
N SER A 296 -50.30 -13.00 24.91
CA SER A 296 -50.21 -11.85 23.98
C SER A 296 -51.28 -11.93 22.88
N LEU A 297 -51.53 -13.12 22.35
CA LEU A 297 -52.63 -13.33 21.38
C LEU A 297 -54.00 -13.06 21.99
N ALA A 298 -54.24 -13.53 23.23
CA ALA A 298 -55.48 -13.27 23.96
C ALA A 298 -55.65 -11.77 24.24
N ALA A 299 -54.59 -11.07 24.66
CA ALA A 299 -54.63 -9.62 24.86
C ALA A 299 -54.93 -8.86 23.54
N GLY A 300 -54.30 -9.27 22.43
CA GLY A 300 -54.60 -8.68 21.12
C GLY A 300 -56.03 -8.97 20.65
N ALA A 301 -56.51 -10.18 20.86
CA ALA A 301 -57.91 -10.54 20.55
C ALA A 301 -58.91 -9.79 21.44
N TYR A 302 -58.57 -9.53 22.71
CA TYR A 302 -59.39 -8.72 23.57
C TYR A 302 -59.44 -7.25 23.12
N GLN A 303 -58.33 -6.68 22.74
CA GLN A 303 -58.25 -5.32 22.20
C GLN A 303 -58.98 -5.17 20.85
N ALA A 304 -59.03 -6.22 20.05
CA ALA A 304 -59.68 -6.26 18.74
C ALA A 304 -61.23 -6.33 18.86
N ARG A 305 -61.76 -6.59 20.04
CA ARG A 305 -63.22 -6.61 20.25
C ARG A 305 -63.77 -5.16 20.25
N GLU A 306 -64.90 -4.98 19.58
CA GLU A 306 -65.66 -3.74 19.70
C GLU A 306 -66.05 -3.50 21.17
N ARG A 307 -65.85 -2.30 21.62
CA ARG A 307 -66.31 -1.88 22.94
C ARG A 307 -67.70 -1.26 22.78
N PRO A 308 -68.73 -1.87 23.38
CA PRO A 308 -70.05 -1.30 23.27
C PRO A 308 -70.06 0.06 23.96
N GLY A 309 -70.64 1.01 23.33
CA GLY A 309 -70.83 2.34 23.85
C GLY A 309 -71.66 2.33 25.13
N THR A 310 -71.27 3.14 26.06
CA THR A 310 -71.96 3.26 27.34
C THR A 310 -72.98 4.38 27.32
N THR A 311 -74.20 4.02 27.64
CA THR A 311 -75.26 5.03 27.86
C THR A 311 -75.32 5.41 29.32
N THR A 312 -74.85 6.62 29.63
CA THR A 312 -74.89 7.15 30.99
C THR A 312 -76.05 8.16 31.12
N THR A 313 -77.03 7.81 31.95
CA THR A 313 -78.12 8.72 32.24
C THR A 313 -77.82 9.44 33.60
N ARG A 314 -77.67 10.75 33.55
CA ARG A 314 -77.47 11.60 34.73
C ARG A 314 -78.66 12.46 34.96
N ILE A 315 -79.24 12.42 36.18
CA ILE A 315 -80.27 13.33 36.59
C ILE A 315 -79.59 14.57 37.20
N THR A 316 -79.74 15.73 36.55
CA THR A 316 -79.27 17.01 37.08
C THR A 316 -80.15 17.55 38.14
N ASP A 317 -79.66 18.44 39.05
CA ASP A 317 -80.32 18.99 40.19
C ASP A 317 -81.63 19.73 39.87
N GLY A 318 -81.97 19.92 38.64
CA GLY A 318 -83.19 20.48 38.09
C GLY A 318 -84.24 19.45 37.57
N GLY A 319 -83.99 18.14 37.76
CA GLY A 319 -84.91 17.07 37.34
C GLY A 319 -84.83 16.76 35.81
N VAL A 320 -83.85 17.28 35.10
CA VAL A 320 -83.67 17.00 33.71
C VAL A 320 -82.80 15.78 33.55
N GLU A 321 -83.30 14.76 32.89
CA GLU A 321 -82.59 13.55 32.53
C GLU A 321 -81.70 13.82 31.25
N VAL A 322 -80.39 13.83 31.45
CA VAL A 322 -79.41 13.96 30.34
C VAL A 322 -78.83 12.59 30.08
N THR A 323 -79.24 12.01 29.00
CA THR A 323 -78.65 10.73 28.50
C THR A 323 -77.54 11.03 27.54
N THR A 324 -76.30 10.69 27.89
CA THR A 324 -75.15 10.76 27.00
C THR A 324 -74.85 9.34 26.54
N THR A 325 -74.97 9.11 25.23
CA THR A 325 -74.61 7.85 24.61
C THR A 325 -73.25 8.03 23.94
N GLU A 326 -72.23 7.38 24.47
CA GLU A 326 -70.94 7.24 23.76
C GLU A 326 -71.14 6.21 22.66
N PRO A 327 -70.70 6.49 21.40
CA PRO A 327 -70.80 5.53 20.31
C PRO A 327 -69.89 4.32 20.58
N ASP A 328 -70.21 3.21 19.94
CA ASP A 328 -69.36 2.01 19.92
C ASP A 328 -67.98 2.37 19.40
N GLU A 329 -66.93 2.06 20.15
CA GLU A 329 -65.55 2.22 19.70
C GLU A 329 -65.13 0.95 18.95
N PRO A 330 -64.61 1.11 17.68
CA PRO A 330 -64.05 -0.03 16.96
C PRO A 330 -62.85 -0.60 17.69
N GLY A 331 -62.75 -1.92 17.77
CA GLY A 331 -61.61 -2.57 18.42
C GLY A 331 -60.29 -2.28 17.69
N ASP A 332 -59.23 -2.16 18.46
CA ASP A 332 -57.86 -1.98 17.92
C ASP A 332 -57.24 -3.33 17.56
N ILE A 333 -57.12 -3.59 16.28
CA ILE A 333 -56.55 -4.82 15.74
C ILE A 333 -55.02 -4.75 15.57
N SER A 334 -54.38 -3.61 15.85
CA SER A 334 -52.96 -3.37 15.57
C SER A 334 -52.04 -4.36 16.27
N LEU A 335 -52.29 -4.64 17.56
CA LEU A 335 -51.49 -5.60 18.33
C LEU A 335 -51.66 -7.01 17.78
N LEU A 336 -52.87 -7.43 17.45
CA LEU A 336 -53.15 -8.76 16.89
C LEU A 336 -52.53 -8.91 15.53
N ALA A 337 -52.64 -7.89 14.68
CA ALA A 337 -52.04 -7.90 13.35
C ALA A 337 -50.50 -7.99 13.41
N ASN A 338 -49.85 -7.26 14.32
CA ASN A 338 -48.41 -7.33 14.54
C ASN A 338 -47.97 -8.72 15.04
N LEU A 339 -48.71 -9.31 15.98
CA LEU A 339 -48.41 -10.65 16.48
C LEU A 339 -48.61 -11.72 15.42
N LEU A 340 -49.68 -11.65 14.64
CA LEU A 340 -49.93 -12.58 13.52
C LEU A 340 -48.91 -12.39 12.40
N GLY A 341 -48.47 -11.17 12.15
CA GLY A 341 -47.42 -10.84 11.14
C GLY A 341 -46.03 -11.35 11.57
N SER A 342 -45.79 -11.61 12.85
CA SER A 342 -44.54 -12.19 13.35
C SER A 342 -44.52 -13.72 13.32
N VAL A 343 -45.63 -14.37 13.03
CA VAL A 343 -45.73 -15.84 12.98
C VAL A 343 -45.03 -16.39 11.74
N ASN A 344 -44.01 -17.22 11.95
CA ASN A 344 -43.43 -18.04 10.92
C ASN A 344 -43.96 -19.50 11.06
N GLY A 345 -44.25 -20.13 9.94
CA GLY A 345 -44.74 -21.52 9.95
C GLY A 345 -46.27 -21.63 10.07
N MET A 346 -46.72 -22.73 10.63
CA MET A 346 -48.14 -23.03 10.80
C MET A 346 -48.58 -22.68 12.23
N MET A 347 -49.61 -21.89 12.34
CA MET A 347 -50.31 -21.62 13.58
C MET A 347 -51.80 -21.94 13.40
N PHE A 348 -52.29 -22.79 14.28
CA PHE A 348 -53.69 -23.13 14.32
C PHE A 348 -54.24 -22.86 15.71
N GLY A 349 -55.27 -22.04 15.82
CA GLY A 349 -55.94 -21.70 17.07
C GLY A 349 -57.39 -22.12 17.09
N THR A 350 -57.87 -22.55 18.23
CA THR A 350 -59.29 -22.79 18.47
C THR A 350 -59.74 -22.07 19.70
N ILE A 351 -60.91 -21.48 19.66
CA ILE A 351 -61.57 -20.83 20.80
C ILE A 351 -62.91 -21.52 20.94
N GLN A 352 -63.18 -22.10 22.10
CA GLN A 352 -64.44 -22.75 22.38
C GLN A 352 -64.88 -22.47 23.81
N ASN A 353 -66.05 -21.81 23.92
CA ASN A 353 -66.60 -21.36 25.20
C ASN A 353 -65.53 -20.57 26.02
N ASP A 354 -65.11 -21.09 27.17
CA ASP A 354 -64.28 -20.43 28.16
C ASP A 354 -62.76 -20.77 28.00
N TRP A 355 -62.38 -21.44 26.92
CA TRP A 355 -60.98 -21.79 26.69
C TRP A 355 -60.53 -21.57 25.25
N ALA A 356 -59.26 -21.28 25.09
CA ALA A 356 -58.58 -21.16 23.80
C ALA A 356 -57.29 -21.98 23.81
N ALA A 357 -56.99 -22.61 22.65
CA ALA A 357 -55.74 -23.31 22.44
C ALA A 357 -55.09 -22.87 21.11
N VAL A 358 -53.79 -22.81 21.12
CA VAL A 358 -52.98 -22.48 19.94
C VAL A 358 -51.90 -23.55 19.79
N VAL A 359 -51.85 -24.14 18.60
CA VAL A 359 -50.76 -25.03 18.15
C VAL A 359 -49.90 -24.28 17.20
N GLN A 360 -48.65 -24.22 17.46
CA GLN A 360 -47.66 -23.64 16.56
C GLN A 360 -46.62 -24.67 16.17
N ALA A 361 -46.34 -24.77 14.87
CA ALA A 361 -45.29 -25.62 14.31
C ALA A 361 -44.54 -24.89 13.24
N VAL A 362 -43.22 -24.85 13.35
CA VAL A 362 -42.33 -24.26 12.37
C VAL A 362 -41.11 -25.14 12.16
N THR A 363 -40.74 -25.32 10.92
CA THR A 363 -39.46 -25.94 10.54
C THR A 363 -38.72 -24.97 9.65
N GLN A 364 -37.50 -24.66 10.01
CA GLN A 364 -36.65 -23.78 9.23
C GLN A 364 -35.39 -24.54 8.87
N ASP A 365 -35.08 -24.58 7.58
CA ASP A 365 -33.86 -25.16 7.02
C ASP A 365 -33.06 -24.03 6.38
N THR A 366 -31.85 -23.82 6.83
CA THR A 366 -30.93 -22.79 6.32
C THR A 366 -29.66 -23.45 5.84
N ARG A 367 -29.34 -23.26 4.59
CA ARG A 367 -28.12 -23.81 3.98
C ARG A 367 -27.28 -22.68 3.40
N SER A 368 -25.99 -22.69 3.72
CA SER A 368 -25.02 -21.80 3.13
C SER A 368 -23.82 -22.60 2.65
N ASN A 369 -23.40 -22.35 1.43
CA ASN A 369 -22.23 -22.98 0.83
C ASN A 369 -21.31 -21.86 0.33
N ILE A 370 -20.13 -21.78 0.91
CA ILE A 370 -19.10 -20.81 0.52
C ILE A 370 -17.98 -21.61 -0.15
N LEU A 371 -17.71 -21.26 -1.39
CA LEU A 371 -16.57 -21.78 -2.14
C LEU A 371 -15.71 -20.60 -2.57
N ALA A 372 -14.46 -20.57 -2.12
CA ALA A 372 -13.49 -19.56 -2.53
C ALA A 372 -12.21 -20.22 -3.03
N THR A 373 -11.72 -19.76 -4.17
CA THR A 373 -10.51 -20.29 -4.80
C THR A 373 -9.50 -19.19 -5.10
N PRO A 374 -8.89 -18.58 -4.07
CA PRO A 374 -7.84 -17.60 -4.27
C PRO A 374 -6.61 -18.27 -4.92
N SER A 375 -5.99 -17.59 -5.86
CA SER A 375 -4.79 -18.08 -6.53
C SER A 375 -3.79 -16.95 -6.71
N ILE A 376 -2.51 -17.27 -6.49
CA ILE A 376 -1.41 -16.31 -6.61
C ILE A 376 -0.21 -17.00 -7.24
N VAL A 377 0.59 -16.25 -7.96
CA VAL A 377 1.86 -16.70 -8.52
C VAL A 377 2.99 -15.92 -7.87
N THR A 378 4.00 -16.62 -7.41
CA THR A 378 5.19 -16.01 -6.83
C THR A 378 6.45 -16.71 -7.30
N VAL A 379 7.58 -16.06 -7.13
CA VAL A 379 8.90 -16.65 -7.39
C VAL A 379 9.31 -17.50 -6.19
N ASP A 380 10.12 -18.51 -6.45
CA ASP A 380 10.71 -19.36 -5.42
C ASP A 380 11.40 -18.57 -4.32
N ASN A 381 11.15 -18.90 -3.06
CA ASN A 381 11.62 -18.20 -1.84
C ASN A 381 11.19 -16.73 -1.71
N GLU A 382 10.15 -16.29 -2.43
CA GLU A 382 9.58 -14.95 -2.25
C GLU A 382 8.17 -15.01 -1.68
N GLU A 383 7.90 -14.10 -0.75
CA GLU A 383 6.58 -13.95 -0.15
C GLU A 383 5.65 -13.22 -1.12
N ALA A 384 4.45 -13.77 -1.28
CA ALA A 384 3.38 -13.10 -1.99
C ALA A 384 2.11 -13.06 -1.16
N SER A 385 1.38 -11.97 -1.25
CA SER A 385 0.11 -11.76 -0.56
C SER A 385 -0.98 -11.33 -1.53
N PHE A 386 -2.18 -11.84 -1.30
CA PHE A 386 -3.39 -11.53 -2.05
C PHE A 386 -4.51 -11.24 -1.06
N LEU A 387 -5.15 -10.09 -1.17
CA LEU A 387 -6.26 -9.66 -0.34
C LEU A 387 -7.42 -9.19 -1.22
N VAL A 388 -8.58 -9.77 -1.03
CA VAL A 388 -9.83 -9.31 -1.64
C VAL A 388 -10.87 -9.15 -0.56
N GLY A 389 -11.33 -7.92 -0.36
CA GLY A 389 -12.25 -7.63 0.71
C GLY A 389 -12.65 -6.15 0.77
N GLN A 390 -13.06 -5.73 1.94
CA GLN A 390 -13.45 -4.35 2.25
C GLN A 390 -12.87 -3.94 3.60
N GLU A 391 -12.70 -2.65 3.79
CA GLU A 391 -12.33 -2.09 5.09
C GLU A 391 -13.59 -1.71 5.87
N VAL A 392 -13.63 -2.12 7.12
CA VAL A 392 -14.72 -1.81 8.03
C VAL A 392 -14.21 -0.91 9.15
N PRO A 393 -14.86 0.22 9.41
CA PRO A 393 -14.49 1.08 10.52
C PRO A 393 -14.84 0.42 11.86
N THR A 394 -13.87 0.33 12.75
CA THR A 394 -14.02 -0.14 14.13
C THR A 394 -13.70 0.99 15.09
N ILE A 395 -14.52 1.19 16.11
CA ILE A 395 -14.29 2.24 17.10
C ILE A 395 -13.31 1.72 18.13
N SER A 396 -12.08 2.26 18.15
CA SER A 396 -11.01 1.85 19.07
C SER A 396 -10.99 2.65 20.37
N GLY A 397 -11.68 3.77 20.44
CA GLY A 397 -11.78 4.59 21.66
C GLY A 397 -12.86 5.65 21.57
N SER A 398 -13.54 5.87 22.67
CA SER A 398 -14.43 7.04 22.84
C SER A 398 -14.05 7.74 24.14
N THR A 399 -13.84 9.04 24.09
CA THR A 399 -13.59 9.86 25.28
C THR A 399 -14.82 10.71 25.54
N THR A 400 -15.55 10.34 26.58
CA THR A 400 -16.70 11.11 27.08
C THR A 400 -16.32 11.66 28.45
N GLY A 401 -16.24 12.98 28.59
CA GLY A 401 -15.97 13.64 29.86
C GLY A 401 -17.19 14.46 30.26
N ASP A 402 -17.45 14.59 31.57
CA ASP A 402 -18.60 15.31 32.16
C ASP A 402 -18.67 16.80 31.76
N ASN A 403 -17.65 17.34 31.10
CA ASN A 403 -17.57 18.73 30.63
C ASN A 403 -17.19 18.87 29.15
N ASN A 404 -17.34 17.82 28.33
CA ASN A 404 -16.91 17.84 26.94
C ASN A 404 -18.13 17.82 26.00
N ASP A 405 -18.48 18.99 25.46
CA ASP A 405 -19.57 19.16 24.50
C ASP A 405 -19.29 18.49 23.12
N ASN A 406 -18.10 17.85 22.94
CA ASN A 406 -17.73 17.20 21.70
C ASN A 406 -17.02 15.85 21.98
N PRO A 407 -17.74 14.72 21.98
CA PRO A 407 -17.14 13.42 22.16
C PRO A 407 -16.25 13.06 20.97
N PHE A 408 -14.97 12.79 21.22
CA PHE A 408 -14.04 12.29 20.21
C PHE A 408 -14.13 10.76 20.15
N GLN A 409 -14.37 10.24 18.95
CA GLN A 409 -14.27 8.82 18.64
C GLN A 409 -13.05 8.58 17.77
N THR A 410 -12.21 7.65 18.18
CA THR A 410 -11.11 7.16 17.34
C THR A 410 -11.60 5.95 16.56
N VAL A 411 -11.51 6.04 15.24
CA VAL A 411 -11.95 4.99 14.32
C VAL A 411 -10.73 4.37 13.67
N ASP A 412 -10.52 3.08 13.92
CA ASP A 412 -9.56 2.27 13.19
C ASP A 412 -10.26 1.53 12.04
N ARG A 413 -9.54 1.23 10.99
CA ARG A 413 -10.07 0.47 9.86
C ARG A 413 -9.47 -0.93 9.86
N THR A 414 -10.34 -1.92 9.88
CA THR A 414 -9.95 -3.33 9.83
C THR A 414 -10.31 -3.90 8.46
N GLU A 415 -9.34 -4.51 7.81
CA GLU A 415 -9.54 -5.22 6.55
C GLU A 415 -10.28 -6.52 6.80
N ILE A 416 -11.38 -6.74 6.10
CA ILE A 416 -12.14 -7.99 6.11
C ILE A 416 -12.27 -8.54 4.70
N GLY A 417 -12.16 -9.86 4.56
CA GLY A 417 -12.23 -10.54 3.27
C GLY A 417 -11.41 -11.81 3.25
N ILE A 418 -10.93 -12.19 2.07
CA ILE A 418 -10.09 -13.36 1.83
C ILE A 418 -8.66 -12.88 1.66
N LYS A 419 -7.78 -13.29 2.56
CA LYS A 419 -6.36 -13.00 2.53
C LYS A 419 -5.58 -14.32 2.43
N LEU A 420 -4.71 -14.39 1.45
CA LEU A 420 -3.77 -15.50 1.26
C LEU A 420 -2.37 -14.92 1.19
N LYS A 421 -1.50 -15.38 2.06
CA LYS A 421 -0.07 -15.08 2.09
C LYS A 421 0.69 -16.38 1.99
N VAL A 422 1.62 -16.47 1.07
CA VAL A 422 2.36 -17.71 0.82
C VAL A 422 3.81 -17.42 0.48
N THR A 423 4.70 -18.24 1.04
CA THR A 423 6.12 -18.27 0.69
C THR A 423 6.47 -19.70 0.28
N PRO A 424 6.54 -19.99 -1.02
CA PRO A 424 6.94 -21.32 -1.50
C PRO A 424 8.46 -21.44 -1.55
N GLN A 425 8.93 -22.67 -1.35
CA GLN A 425 10.30 -23.09 -1.53
C GLN A 425 10.34 -24.40 -2.29
N ILE A 426 10.98 -24.41 -3.46
CA ILE A 426 11.10 -25.59 -4.30
C ILE A 426 12.31 -26.40 -3.83
N ASN A 427 12.09 -27.64 -3.46
CA ASN A 427 13.14 -28.58 -3.08
C ASN A 427 13.61 -29.41 -4.30
N GLU A 428 14.77 -30.08 -4.17
CA GLU A 428 15.18 -31.08 -5.16
C GLU A 428 14.13 -32.18 -5.27
N GLY A 429 13.65 -32.48 -6.48
CA GLY A 429 12.66 -33.55 -6.75
C GLY A 429 11.22 -33.05 -6.92
N ASP A 430 11.01 -31.77 -7.26
CA ASP A 430 9.69 -31.19 -7.60
C ASP A 430 8.70 -31.05 -6.44
N ALA A 431 9.13 -31.27 -5.20
CA ALA A 431 8.34 -31.00 -4.02
C ALA A 431 8.44 -29.52 -3.63
N VAL A 432 7.32 -28.90 -3.31
CA VAL A 432 7.21 -27.51 -2.88
C VAL A 432 6.87 -27.47 -1.40
N GLN A 433 7.77 -26.91 -0.60
CA GLN A 433 7.47 -26.54 0.77
C GLN A 433 6.83 -25.15 0.76
N MET A 434 5.70 -24.99 1.41
CA MET A 434 4.95 -23.73 1.43
C MET A 434 4.70 -23.29 2.88
N THR A 435 5.09 -22.10 3.22
CA THR A 435 4.63 -21.42 4.43
C THR A 435 3.41 -20.59 4.05
N ILE A 436 2.27 -20.89 4.68
CA ILE A 436 0.96 -20.37 4.31
C ILE A 436 0.32 -19.69 5.50
N GLU A 437 -0.14 -18.47 5.29
CA GLU A 437 -1.03 -17.77 6.19
C GLU A 437 -2.31 -17.45 5.40
N GLN A 438 -3.41 -18.05 5.83
CA GLN A 438 -4.71 -17.84 5.21
C GLN A 438 -5.69 -17.30 6.22
N GLU A 439 -6.39 -16.26 5.83
CA GLU A 439 -7.43 -15.63 6.61
C GLU A 439 -8.68 -15.46 5.75
N VAL A 440 -9.82 -15.84 6.31
CA VAL A 440 -11.14 -15.55 5.75
C VAL A 440 -11.93 -14.83 6.82
N SER A 441 -12.27 -13.59 6.57
CA SER A 441 -13.07 -12.78 7.48
C SER A 441 -14.31 -12.26 6.78
N SER A 442 -15.42 -12.24 7.50
CA SER A 442 -16.71 -11.75 7.01
C SER A 442 -17.45 -10.97 8.07
N LEU A 443 -18.22 -10.00 7.63
CA LEU A 443 -19.11 -9.25 8.50
C LEU A 443 -20.28 -10.15 8.92
N SER A 444 -20.48 -10.31 10.23
CA SER A 444 -21.60 -11.08 10.78
C SER A 444 -22.78 -10.21 11.19
N GLY A 445 -22.51 -8.97 11.56
CA GLY A 445 -23.51 -8.01 11.96
C GLY A 445 -22.87 -6.68 12.31
N ALA A 446 -23.66 -5.63 12.27
CA ALA A 446 -23.26 -4.31 12.75
C ALA A 446 -24.29 -3.86 13.79
N THR A 447 -23.81 -3.51 14.97
CA THR A 447 -24.61 -2.78 15.96
C THR A 447 -24.31 -1.29 15.82
N ALA A 448 -25.08 -0.45 16.45
CA ALA A 448 -24.87 1.01 16.39
C ALA A 448 -23.48 1.45 16.92
N VAL A 449 -22.78 0.59 17.65
CA VAL A 449 -21.56 0.91 18.39
C VAL A 449 -20.39 -0.02 18.01
N ASP A 450 -20.65 -1.23 17.46
CA ASP A 450 -19.61 -2.22 17.22
C ASP A 450 -19.93 -3.12 16.01
N VAL A 451 -18.88 -3.70 15.42
CA VAL A 451 -18.94 -4.56 14.25
C VAL A 451 -18.50 -5.97 14.64
N ILE A 452 -19.35 -6.95 14.41
CA ILE A 452 -19.02 -8.36 14.67
C ILE A 452 -18.39 -8.97 13.41
N ILE A 453 -17.13 -9.39 13.52
CA ILE A 453 -16.36 -10.00 12.44
C ILE A 453 -16.15 -11.47 12.73
N ASN A 454 -16.64 -12.34 11.84
CA ASN A 454 -16.28 -13.76 11.85
C ASN A 454 -14.92 -13.93 11.18
N LYS A 455 -13.95 -14.46 11.90
CA LYS A 455 -12.59 -14.67 11.41
C LYS A 455 -12.22 -16.16 11.46
N ARG A 456 -11.62 -16.64 10.38
CA ARG A 456 -11.03 -17.96 10.24
C ARG A 456 -9.61 -17.78 9.78
N GLU A 457 -8.66 -18.25 10.57
CA GLU A 457 -7.24 -18.07 10.32
C GLU A 457 -6.53 -19.42 10.39
N LEU A 458 -5.70 -19.69 9.40
CA LEU A 458 -4.86 -20.88 9.32
C LEU A 458 -3.42 -20.44 9.03
N LYS A 459 -2.50 -20.85 9.88
CA LYS A 459 -1.05 -20.68 9.67
C LYS A 459 -0.38 -22.04 9.74
N THR A 460 0.31 -22.41 8.68
CA THR A 460 0.96 -23.73 8.61
C THR A 460 2.10 -23.73 7.61
N THR A 461 3.00 -24.70 7.77
CA THR A 461 4.03 -25.02 6.79
C THR A 461 3.84 -26.46 6.35
N VAL A 462 3.69 -26.67 5.05
CA VAL A 462 3.39 -27.99 4.45
C VAL A 462 4.26 -28.23 3.25
N MET A 463 4.37 -29.49 2.86
CA MET A 463 5.05 -29.92 1.64
C MET A 463 4.06 -30.65 0.74
N ALA A 464 4.07 -30.35 -0.56
CA ALA A 464 3.24 -30.99 -1.56
C ALA A 464 4.04 -31.16 -2.86
N ASP A 465 3.73 -32.17 -3.63
CA ASP A 465 4.32 -32.38 -4.95
C ASP A 465 3.68 -31.47 -6.01
N ASP A 466 4.39 -31.25 -7.13
CA ASP A 466 3.92 -30.38 -8.22
C ASP A 466 2.55 -30.84 -8.75
N GLY A 467 1.56 -29.97 -8.63
CA GLY A 467 0.19 -30.22 -9.10
C GLY A 467 -0.68 -31.06 -8.16
N GLU A 468 -0.16 -31.56 -7.04
CA GLU A 468 -0.92 -32.32 -6.07
C GLU A 468 -1.77 -31.40 -5.18
N THR A 469 -3.00 -31.83 -4.89
CA THR A 469 -3.90 -31.13 -3.98
C THR A 469 -3.85 -31.77 -2.60
N ILE A 470 -3.39 -31.03 -1.61
CA ILE A 470 -3.32 -31.49 -0.23
C ILE A 470 -4.34 -30.76 0.66
N VAL A 471 -4.76 -31.44 1.74
CA VAL A 471 -5.60 -30.83 2.78
C VAL A 471 -4.70 -30.10 3.77
N LEU A 472 -4.94 -28.81 3.99
CA LEU A 472 -4.24 -28.03 5.02
C LEU A 472 -4.85 -28.23 6.40
N GLY A 473 -6.16 -28.38 6.43
CA GLY A 473 -6.92 -28.53 7.66
C GLY A 473 -8.41 -28.30 7.44
N GLY A 474 -9.16 -28.48 8.48
CA GLY A 474 -10.60 -28.27 8.44
C GLY A 474 -11.20 -28.29 9.83
N LEU A 475 -12.49 -27.98 9.88
CA LEU A 475 -13.34 -28.05 11.07
C LEU A 475 -14.63 -28.74 10.68
N ILE A 476 -14.99 -29.75 11.41
CA ILE A 476 -16.32 -30.39 11.36
C ILE A 476 -16.92 -30.13 12.73
N ASP A 477 -17.98 -29.38 12.77
CA ASP A 477 -18.67 -29.00 14.00
C ASP A 477 -20.16 -29.30 13.86
N GLU A 478 -20.72 -29.91 14.85
CA GLU A 478 -22.16 -30.20 14.94
C GLU A 478 -22.65 -29.82 16.33
N ASP A 479 -23.49 -28.83 16.40
CA ASP A 479 -24.13 -28.37 17.62
C ASP A 479 -25.63 -28.66 17.57
N VAL A 480 -26.11 -29.34 18.56
CA VAL A 480 -27.53 -29.69 18.71
C VAL A 480 -28.01 -29.19 20.05
N GLN A 481 -28.90 -28.24 19.99
CA GLN A 481 -29.55 -27.68 21.18
C GLN A 481 -31.04 -28.07 21.19
N GLU A 482 -31.45 -28.82 22.18
CA GLU A 482 -32.86 -29.17 22.41
C GLU A 482 -33.36 -28.54 23.71
N SER A 483 -34.43 -27.79 23.59
CA SER A 483 -35.14 -27.16 24.73
C SER A 483 -36.55 -27.72 24.79
N VAL A 484 -36.86 -28.39 25.87
CA VAL A 484 -38.20 -28.93 26.15
C VAL A 484 -38.79 -28.29 27.36
N SER A 485 -39.87 -27.58 27.19
CA SER A 485 -40.69 -26.97 28.27
C SER A 485 -41.99 -27.75 28.38
N LYS A 486 -42.31 -28.25 29.54
CA LYS A 486 -43.52 -29.07 29.76
C LYS A 486 -44.20 -28.79 31.10
N VAL A 487 -45.49 -28.97 31.15
CA VAL A 487 -46.23 -28.97 32.41
C VAL A 487 -45.90 -30.23 33.20
N PRO A 488 -45.43 -30.15 34.43
CA PRO A 488 -45.14 -31.34 35.26
C PRO A 488 -46.32 -32.30 35.33
N LEU A 489 -46.04 -33.58 35.27
CA LEU A 489 -46.99 -34.71 35.26
C LEU A 489 -47.81 -34.80 33.96
N LEU A 490 -48.40 -33.74 33.45
CA LEU A 490 -49.24 -33.77 32.23
C LEU A 490 -48.38 -33.92 30.97
N GLY A 491 -47.23 -33.27 30.93
CA GLY A 491 -46.29 -33.36 29.83
C GLY A 491 -45.53 -34.71 29.73
N ASP A 492 -45.62 -35.54 30.76
CA ASP A 492 -44.98 -36.86 30.81
C ASP A 492 -45.91 -38.00 30.35
N ILE A 493 -47.17 -37.70 30.06
CA ILE A 493 -48.15 -38.70 29.60
C ILE A 493 -47.78 -39.11 28.17
N PRO A 494 -47.58 -40.43 27.88
CA PRO A 494 -47.33 -40.90 26.54
C PRO A 494 -48.42 -40.43 25.57
N ILE A 495 -48.02 -39.91 24.38
CA ILE A 495 -48.87 -39.38 23.30
C ILE A 495 -49.58 -38.06 23.68
N LEU A 496 -50.27 -37.97 24.80
CA LEU A 496 -51.01 -36.76 25.22
C LEU A 496 -50.10 -35.68 25.78
N GLY A 497 -48.92 -36.01 26.30
CA GLY A 497 -47.96 -35.06 26.85
C GLY A 497 -47.49 -33.97 25.86
N LYS A 498 -47.53 -34.24 24.57
CA LYS A 498 -47.22 -33.25 23.52
C LYS A 498 -48.20 -32.06 23.48
N LEU A 499 -49.43 -32.26 23.99
CA LEU A 499 -50.41 -31.16 24.12
C LEU A 499 -50.09 -30.20 25.28
N PHE A 500 -49.18 -30.63 26.20
CA PHE A 500 -48.77 -29.90 27.40
C PHE A 500 -47.26 -29.62 27.38
N SER A 501 -46.67 -29.56 26.20
CA SER A 501 -45.23 -29.34 26.05
C SER A 501 -44.95 -28.45 24.84
N SER A 502 -43.79 -27.82 24.89
CA SER A 502 -43.18 -27.14 23.80
C SER A 502 -41.75 -27.64 23.62
N THR A 503 -41.41 -28.00 22.40
CA THR A 503 -40.07 -28.47 22.02
C THR A 503 -39.49 -27.52 20.99
N SER A 504 -38.29 -27.04 21.26
CA SER A 504 -37.50 -26.24 20.32
C SER A 504 -36.17 -26.99 20.11
N THR A 505 -35.92 -27.42 18.91
CA THR A 505 -34.69 -28.10 18.54
C THR A 505 -33.97 -27.26 17.50
N SER A 506 -32.73 -26.92 17.76
CA SER A 506 -31.85 -26.23 16.82
C SER A 506 -30.61 -27.09 16.59
N LYS A 507 -30.35 -27.40 15.35
CA LYS A 507 -29.19 -28.17 14.93
C LYS A 507 -28.38 -27.34 13.95
N GLN A 508 -27.12 -27.16 14.27
CA GLN A 508 -26.18 -26.45 13.39
C GLN A 508 -25.01 -27.36 13.04
N LYS A 509 -24.77 -27.51 11.76
CA LYS A 509 -23.59 -28.22 11.25
C LYS A 509 -22.74 -27.25 10.48
N ARG A 510 -21.44 -27.27 10.74
CA ARG A 510 -20.45 -26.49 10.03
C ARG A 510 -19.29 -27.37 9.61
N ASN A 511 -19.07 -27.44 8.32
CA ASN A 511 -17.98 -28.18 7.72
C ASN A 511 -17.10 -27.18 6.98
N LEU A 512 -15.88 -26.93 7.48
CA LEU A 512 -14.87 -26.11 6.84
C LEU A 512 -13.72 -27.03 6.41
N MET A 513 -13.32 -26.93 5.15
CA MET A 513 -12.15 -27.61 4.60
C MET A 513 -11.32 -26.66 3.78
N VAL A 514 -10.01 -26.72 3.98
CA VAL A 514 -9.04 -25.91 3.25
C VAL A 514 -8.05 -26.83 2.54
N PHE A 515 -7.97 -26.66 1.23
CA PHE A 515 -7.05 -27.40 0.37
C PHE A 515 -6.09 -26.43 -0.28
N ILE A 516 -4.92 -26.92 -0.67
CA ILE A 516 -3.96 -26.15 -1.46
C ILE A 516 -3.34 -27.03 -2.54
N ARG A 517 -3.02 -26.40 -3.67
CA ARG A 517 -2.36 -27.03 -4.80
C ARG A 517 -1.26 -26.11 -5.32
N PRO A 518 0.01 -26.46 -5.18
CA PRO A 518 1.11 -25.79 -5.85
C PRO A 518 1.24 -26.28 -7.29
N THR A 519 1.70 -25.44 -8.18
CA THR A 519 2.09 -25.79 -9.55
C THR A 519 3.36 -25.07 -9.91
N ILE A 520 4.43 -25.81 -10.19
CA ILE A 520 5.74 -25.25 -10.55
C ILE A 520 5.74 -24.81 -12.01
N VAL A 521 6.16 -23.58 -12.26
CA VAL A 521 6.26 -22.99 -13.59
C VAL A 521 7.72 -22.62 -13.86
N ARG A 522 8.41 -23.47 -14.61
CA ARG A 522 9.80 -23.25 -15.03
C ARG A 522 9.91 -22.56 -16.37
N ASP A 523 8.91 -22.76 -17.24
CA ASP A 523 8.88 -22.27 -18.62
C ASP A 523 7.79 -21.22 -18.85
N GLY A 524 8.08 -20.25 -19.72
CA GLY A 524 7.11 -19.27 -20.16
C GLY A 524 5.90 -19.88 -20.90
N ASN A 525 6.08 -21.02 -21.56
CA ASN A 525 5.00 -21.72 -22.25
C ASN A 525 3.97 -22.27 -21.24
N ARG A 526 4.45 -22.95 -20.17
CA ARG A 526 3.57 -23.47 -19.12
C ARG A 526 2.80 -22.35 -18.41
N MET A 527 3.44 -21.19 -18.18
CA MET A 527 2.76 -20.02 -17.64
C MET A 527 1.65 -19.52 -18.57
N ARG A 528 1.94 -19.49 -19.88
CA ARG A 528 0.97 -19.08 -20.90
C ARG A 528 -0.25 -20.01 -20.92
N ASP A 529 0.00 -21.33 -20.87
CA ASP A 529 -1.08 -22.34 -20.88
C ASP A 529 -1.98 -22.20 -19.65
N LEU A 530 -1.39 -22.03 -18.47
CA LEU A 530 -2.15 -21.80 -17.23
C LEU A 530 -2.94 -20.51 -17.28
N SER A 531 -2.33 -19.42 -17.77
CA SER A 531 -2.98 -18.12 -17.89
C SER A 531 -4.11 -18.15 -18.92
N SER A 532 -3.88 -18.77 -20.08
CA SER A 532 -4.90 -18.90 -21.12
C SER A 532 -6.08 -19.76 -20.68
N ALA A 533 -5.82 -20.84 -19.94
CA ALA A 533 -6.87 -21.70 -19.40
C ALA A 533 -7.78 -20.93 -18.42
N LYS A 534 -7.20 -20.16 -17.49
CA LYS A 534 -7.98 -19.33 -16.56
C LYS A 534 -8.73 -18.21 -17.27
N TYR A 535 -8.07 -17.53 -18.21
CA TYR A 535 -8.70 -16.48 -19.00
C TYR A 535 -9.93 -16.99 -19.78
N ASN A 536 -9.75 -18.11 -20.48
CA ASN A 536 -10.83 -18.74 -21.26
C ASN A 536 -11.97 -19.25 -20.36
N TYR A 537 -11.64 -19.74 -19.16
CA TYR A 537 -12.64 -20.12 -18.18
C TYR A 537 -13.50 -18.93 -17.74
N ILE A 538 -12.88 -17.81 -17.39
CA ILE A 538 -13.60 -16.58 -16.99
C ILE A 538 -14.45 -16.06 -18.16
N ARG A 539 -13.90 -16.06 -19.38
CA ARG A 539 -14.66 -15.69 -20.59
C ARG A 539 -15.86 -16.61 -20.83
N ALA A 540 -15.69 -17.91 -20.63
CA ALA A 540 -16.79 -18.86 -20.75
C ALA A 540 -17.89 -18.60 -19.71
N LEU A 541 -17.53 -18.25 -18.47
CA LEU A 541 -18.51 -17.82 -17.46
C LEU A 541 -19.25 -16.56 -17.86
N GLN A 542 -18.57 -15.56 -18.41
CA GLN A 542 -19.21 -14.33 -18.89
C GLN A 542 -20.19 -14.62 -20.05
N LEU A 543 -19.81 -15.53 -20.96
CA LEU A 543 -20.69 -15.96 -22.05
C LEU A 543 -21.93 -16.71 -21.53
N ASP A 544 -21.77 -17.61 -20.56
CA ASP A 544 -22.86 -18.34 -19.94
C ASP A 544 -23.82 -17.39 -19.21
N GLU A 545 -23.28 -16.43 -18.45
CA GLU A 545 -24.09 -15.41 -17.76
C GLU A 545 -24.84 -14.53 -18.74
N ARG A 546 -24.18 -14.10 -19.83
CA ARG A 546 -24.84 -13.37 -20.93
C ARG A 546 -25.97 -14.18 -21.58
N SER A 547 -25.80 -15.50 -21.71
CA SER A 547 -26.82 -16.39 -22.29
C SER A 547 -28.04 -16.59 -21.40
N ARG A 548 -27.86 -16.47 -20.06
CA ARG A 548 -28.93 -16.64 -19.05
C ARG A 548 -29.61 -15.35 -18.67
N GLY A 549 -28.95 -14.21 -18.92
CA GLY A 549 -29.44 -12.90 -18.54
C GLY A 549 -30.63 -12.44 -19.40
N ILE A 550 -31.67 -11.88 -18.76
CA ILE A 550 -32.73 -11.12 -19.45
C ILE A 550 -32.14 -9.72 -19.63
N SER A 551 -31.85 -9.35 -20.90
CA SER A 551 -31.44 -7.99 -21.22
C SER A 551 -32.61 -7.03 -21.02
N LEU A 552 -32.61 -6.31 -19.90
CA LEU A 552 -33.56 -5.23 -19.60
C LEU A 552 -33.21 -3.94 -20.37
N MET A 553 -32.01 -3.84 -20.91
CA MET A 553 -31.54 -2.73 -21.74
C MET A 553 -30.93 -3.26 -23.03
N PRO A 554 -31.67 -3.30 -24.13
CA PRO A 554 -31.23 -3.92 -25.39
C PRO A 554 -30.05 -3.18 -26.07
N THR A 555 -29.70 -1.99 -25.62
CA THR A 555 -28.61 -1.16 -26.17
C THR A 555 -27.30 -1.24 -25.42
N GLU A 556 -27.23 -1.85 -24.23
CA GLU A 556 -26.00 -2.05 -23.50
C GLU A 556 -25.49 -3.50 -23.67
N GLU A 557 -24.42 -3.65 -24.41
CA GLU A 557 -23.69 -4.91 -24.45
C GLU A 557 -22.87 -5.05 -23.16
N THR A 558 -23.12 -6.12 -22.40
CA THR A 558 -22.26 -6.49 -21.26
C THR A 558 -20.83 -6.67 -21.75
N PRO A 559 -19.84 -6.01 -21.13
CA PRO A 559 -18.43 -6.13 -21.53
C PRO A 559 -17.98 -7.58 -21.45
N LEU A 560 -17.46 -8.10 -22.56
CA LEU A 560 -16.96 -9.45 -22.70
C LEU A 560 -15.45 -9.40 -22.93
N LEU A 561 -14.71 -10.30 -22.26
CA LEU A 561 -13.29 -10.50 -22.54
C LEU A 561 -13.09 -10.95 -23.99
N ASN A 562 -12.13 -10.35 -24.69
CA ASN A 562 -11.77 -10.72 -26.06
C ASN A 562 -11.20 -12.15 -26.10
N ASP A 563 -11.03 -12.73 -27.29
CA ASP A 563 -10.32 -14.00 -27.45
C ASP A 563 -8.91 -13.86 -26.90
N TRP A 564 -8.42 -14.95 -26.25
CA TRP A 564 -7.04 -14.99 -25.80
C TRP A 564 -6.11 -14.90 -27.01
N ASP A 565 -5.59 -13.70 -27.26
CA ASP A 565 -4.53 -13.46 -28.23
C ASP A 565 -3.25 -13.06 -27.47
N ASN A 566 -2.12 -13.57 -27.89
CA ASN A 566 -0.82 -13.25 -27.27
C ASN A 566 -0.39 -11.78 -27.46
N LYS A 567 -1.14 -11.03 -28.22
CA LYS A 567 -0.96 -9.60 -28.40
C LYS A 567 -2.00 -8.88 -27.55
N LEU A 568 -1.56 -8.24 -26.48
CA LEU A 568 -2.32 -7.19 -25.85
C LEU A 568 -2.63 -6.16 -26.94
N THR A 569 -3.85 -6.22 -27.47
CA THR A 569 -4.37 -5.09 -28.25
C THR A 569 -4.50 -3.95 -27.24
N LEU A 570 -3.63 -2.98 -27.35
CA LEU A 570 -3.78 -1.72 -26.61
C LEU A 570 -5.19 -1.18 -26.92
N PRO A 571 -5.86 -0.59 -25.93
CA PRO A 571 -7.12 0.08 -26.22
C PRO A 571 -6.88 1.05 -27.38
N PRO A 572 -7.80 1.13 -28.36
CA PRO A 572 -7.64 2.00 -29.49
C PRO A 572 -7.33 3.42 -29.00
N GLY A 573 -6.36 4.07 -29.63
CA GLY A 573 -6.06 5.46 -29.34
C GLY A 573 -7.34 6.29 -29.50
N PHE A 574 -7.41 7.43 -28.81
CA PHE A 574 -8.61 8.27 -28.83
C PHE A 574 -9.05 8.63 -30.25
N ASP A 575 -8.11 8.81 -31.16
CA ASP A 575 -8.37 9.10 -32.59
C ASP A 575 -9.01 7.90 -33.31
N GLU A 576 -8.54 6.70 -33.03
CA GLU A 576 -9.10 5.45 -33.57
C GLU A 576 -10.53 5.18 -33.02
N TYR A 577 -10.77 5.54 -31.75
CA TYR A 577 -12.10 5.49 -31.13
C TYR A 577 -13.06 6.48 -31.82
N LEU A 578 -12.62 7.70 -32.10
CA LEU A 578 -13.42 8.71 -32.78
C LEU A 578 -13.73 8.31 -34.24
N GLU A 579 -12.78 7.72 -34.96
CA GLU A 579 -12.98 7.21 -36.33
C GLU A 579 -13.99 6.04 -36.34
N LYS A 580 -13.91 5.14 -35.35
CA LYS A 580 -14.86 4.02 -35.24
C LYS A 580 -16.26 4.50 -34.93
N LYS A 581 -16.41 5.43 -34.02
CA LYS A 581 -17.68 6.06 -33.66
C LYS A 581 -18.27 6.91 -34.80
N GLY A 582 -17.41 7.55 -35.60
CA GLY A 582 -17.81 8.29 -36.80
C GLY A 582 -18.34 7.37 -37.91
N LYS A 583 -17.79 6.16 -38.05
CA LYS A 583 -18.26 5.15 -39.01
C LYS A 583 -19.56 4.51 -38.57
N GLU A 584 -19.72 4.15 -37.32
CA GLU A 584 -20.98 3.62 -36.76
C GLU A 584 -22.15 4.62 -36.92
N SER A 585 -21.90 5.91 -36.68
CA SER A 585 -22.92 6.96 -36.87
C SER A 585 -23.23 7.25 -38.33
N SER A 586 -22.38 6.89 -39.29
CA SER A 586 -22.64 7.02 -40.73
C SER A 586 -23.39 5.82 -41.30
N ASP A 587 -23.18 4.62 -40.73
CA ASP A 587 -23.89 3.41 -41.14
C ASP A 587 -25.35 3.39 -40.63
N ASP A 588 -25.62 3.93 -39.44
CA ASP A 588 -26.98 4.11 -38.92
C ASP A 588 -27.78 5.11 -39.76
N LYS A 589 -27.15 6.18 -40.24
CA LYS A 589 -27.84 7.15 -41.14
C LYS A 589 -28.13 6.61 -42.53
N ASN A 590 -27.33 5.64 -43.02
CA ASN A 590 -27.59 5.00 -44.31
C ASN A 590 -28.66 3.91 -44.23
N ASN A 591 -28.90 3.31 -43.06
CA ASN A 591 -29.97 2.33 -42.86
C ASN A 591 -31.34 2.98 -42.63
N GLU A 592 -31.43 4.23 -42.16
CA GLU A 592 -32.71 4.97 -42.06
C GLU A 592 -33.18 5.52 -43.38
N SER A 593 -32.28 5.71 -44.37
CA SER A 593 -32.67 6.26 -45.71
C SER A 593 -33.09 5.22 -46.74
N THR A 594 -33.14 3.93 -46.40
CA THR A 594 -33.56 2.84 -47.29
C THR A 594 -34.91 2.23 -46.94
N ASN A 595 -35.64 2.80 -45.96
CA ASN A 595 -36.98 2.34 -45.55
C ASN A 595 -38.09 3.40 -45.72
N ASP A 596 -37.95 4.33 -46.67
CA ASP A 596 -39.04 5.17 -47.15
C ASP A 596 -39.48 4.79 -48.59
#